data_8605d77e1c557727b895e41def52cce6
#
_entry.id   8605d77e1c557727b895e41def52cce6
#
_cell.length_a   1.000
_cell.length_b   1.000
_cell.length_c   1.000
_cell.angle_alpha   90.00
_cell.angle_beta   90.00
_cell.angle_gamma   90.00
#
_symmetry.space_group_name_H-M   'P 1'
#
loop_
_entity.id
_entity.type
_entity.pdbx_description
1 polymer ?
#
loop_
_entity_poly.entity_id
_entity_poly.type
_entity_poly.pdbx_seq_one_letter_code
_entity_poly.pdbx_strand_id
1 'polypeptide(L)'
;MKKGYKSGFVTLIGRPNVGKSTLMNHLIGQKIAITSEKPQTTRNRIQTVYTDEHGQIIFLDTPGIHKAKNKLGEYMVNVAEHTLREVDVILWLVEPGTYIGSGEQHILKVLQTVKTPVILVINKIDTVKKEDILKTIETSKDAYHFKEVIPVSAMKKTNTDTLIHTIFQYLPEGPQYYDEDTVTDQPMRQIAAELIREKALRMMSDEIPHGIAVTIERMTERDNGMFDIDATIICERESHKGIVIGKGGQMLKRIGTSARIEIENLMDTKVNLKLWVKVRKEWRDSELYMKNYGYNSKDI
;
A
#
# COMPACT_ATOMS: atom_id res chain seq x y z
N MET A 1 -2.53 -26.21 18.71
CA MET A 1 -3.36 -25.05 18.28
C MET A 1 -4.25 -24.62 19.44
N LYS A 2 -4.33 -23.32 19.73
CA LYS A 2 -5.35 -22.79 20.66
C LYS A 2 -6.72 -23.03 20.01
N LYS A 3 -7.66 -23.67 20.70
CA LYS A 3 -9.00 -23.95 20.20
C LYS A 3 -9.71 -22.64 19.89
N GLY A 4 -10.23 -22.48 18.67
CA GLY A 4 -10.89 -21.25 18.20
C GLY A 4 -9.94 -20.14 17.68
N TYR A 5 -8.64 -20.43 17.54
CA TYR A 5 -7.69 -19.48 16.92
C TYR A 5 -7.96 -19.37 15.42
N LYS A 6 -8.14 -18.16 14.93
CA LYS A 6 -8.48 -17.89 13.54
C LYS A 6 -7.32 -17.25 12.81
N SER A 7 -7.06 -17.67 11.58
CA SER A 7 -6.01 -17.07 10.77
C SER A 7 -6.33 -17.14 9.29
N GLY A 8 -5.95 -16.09 8.56
CA GLY A 8 -6.19 -16.06 7.12
C GLY A 8 -5.73 -14.77 6.48
N PHE A 9 -5.91 -14.72 5.16
CA PHE A 9 -5.44 -13.66 4.30
C PHE A 9 -6.57 -12.68 3.98
N VAL A 10 -6.28 -11.39 4.08
CA VAL A 10 -7.24 -10.30 3.86
C VAL A 10 -6.65 -9.27 2.91
N THR A 11 -7.31 -9.00 1.80
CA THR A 11 -6.84 -7.96 0.87
C THR A 11 -7.67 -6.68 0.96
N LEU A 12 -7.01 -5.55 0.73
CA LEU A 12 -7.63 -4.23 0.66
C LEU A 12 -7.68 -3.79 -0.80
N ILE A 13 -8.86 -3.59 -1.33
CA ILE A 13 -9.08 -3.05 -2.68
C ILE A 13 -9.83 -1.73 -2.64
N GLY A 14 -9.76 -0.99 -3.71
CA GLY A 14 -10.45 0.31 -3.84
C GLY A 14 -9.68 1.22 -4.79
N ARG A 15 -10.29 2.34 -5.13
CA ARG A 15 -9.63 3.35 -5.97
C ARG A 15 -8.34 3.87 -5.32
N PRO A 16 -7.45 4.51 -6.08
CA PRO A 16 -6.36 5.28 -5.49
C PRO A 16 -6.89 6.29 -4.46
N ASN A 17 -6.14 6.51 -3.39
CA ASN A 17 -6.36 7.53 -2.36
C ASN A 17 -7.59 7.33 -1.45
N VAL A 18 -8.31 6.23 -1.52
CA VAL A 18 -9.41 5.90 -0.57
C VAL A 18 -8.91 5.56 0.83
N GLY A 19 -7.59 5.45 1.03
CA GLY A 19 -6.97 5.24 2.34
C GLY A 19 -6.60 3.80 2.69
N LYS A 20 -6.42 2.89 1.70
CA LYS A 20 -6.01 1.48 1.91
C LYS A 20 -4.77 1.35 2.78
N SER A 21 -3.64 1.86 2.32
CA SER A 21 -2.35 1.79 3.03
C SER A 21 -2.39 2.54 4.38
N THR A 22 -3.17 3.62 4.48
CA THR A 22 -3.36 4.34 5.75
C THR A 22 -4.10 3.46 6.75
N LEU A 23 -5.19 2.81 6.35
CA LEU A 23 -5.94 1.90 7.20
C LEU A 23 -5.06 0.73 7.65
N MET A 24 -4.36 0.09 6.73
CA MET A 24 -3.48 -1.04 7.03
C MET A 24 -2.38 -0.65 8.03
N ASN A 25 -1.61 0.42 7.78
CA ASN A 25 -0.58 0.91 8.71
C ASN A 25 -1.16 1.20 10.09
N HIS A 26 -2.41 1.69 10.11
CA HIS A 26 -3.08 1.99 11.36
C HIS A 26 -3.44 0.73 12.14
N LEU A 27 -4.01 -0.28 11.47
CA LEU A 27 -4.42 -1.55 12.09
C LEU A 27 -3.23 -2.30 12.70
N ILE A 28 -2.07 -2.25 12.04
CA ILE A 28 -0.84 -2.91 12.52
C ILE A 28 0.01 -2.05 13.47
N GLY A 29 -0.31 -0.76 13.64
CA GLY A 29 0.41 0.15 14.53
C GLY A 29 1.78 0.63 14.04
N GLN A 30 2.20 0.25 12.83
CA GLN A 30 3.49 0.63 12.23
C GLN A 30 3.31 1.10 10.78
N LYS A 31 4.23 1.95 10.32
CA LYS A 31 4.27 2.44 8.94
C LYS A 31 5.12 1.53 8.06
N ILE A 32 4.50 0.52 7.47
CA ILE A 32 5.11 -0.40 6.51
C ILE A 32 4.79 0.01 5.08
N ALA A 33 3.51 0.26 4.77
CA ALA A 33 3.10 0.72 3.45
C ALA A 33 3.23 2.24 3.32
N ILE A 34 3.75 2.68 2.18
CA ILE A 34 3.84 4.12 1.89
C ILE A 34 2.47 4.72 1.59
N THR A 35 2.32 5.99 1.93
CA THR A 35 1.08 6.73 1.73
C THR A 35 1.32 8.02 0.97
N SER A 36 0.49 8.33 -0.03
CA SER A 36 0.56 9.57 -0.78
C SER A 36 -0.82 9.87 -1.39
N GLU A 37 -1.10 11.13 -1.66
CA GLU A 37 -2.27 11.56 -2.44
C GLU A 37 -2.12 11.30 -3.94
N LYS A 38 -0.95 10.85 -4.39
CA LYS A 38 -0.68 10.56 -5.79
C LYS A 38 -1.21 9.17 -6.17
N PRO A 39 -1.79 9.01 -7.38
CA PRO A 39 -2.12 7.68 -7.91
C PRO A 39 -0.86 6.79 -8.03
N GLN A 40 -1.06 5.47 -8.01
CA GLN A 40 0.03 4.49 -8.11
C GLN A 40 1.06 4.58 -6.97
N THR A 41 0.61 4.92 -5.76
CA THR A 41 1.45 4.93 -4.55
C THR A 41 1.90 3.52 -4.22
N THR A 42 1.00 2.58 -4.03
CA THR A 42 1.30 1.15 -3.89
C THR A 42 1.46 0.53 -5.28
N ARG A 43 2.57 -0.15 -5.53
CA ARG A 43 2.88 -0.80 -6.82
C ARG A 43 3.04 -2.31 -6.71
N ASN A 44 3.53 -2.80 -5.59
CA ASN A 44 3.65 -4.21 -5.27
C ASN A 44 2.62 -4.62 -4.22
N ARG A 45 2.37 -5.91 -4.09
CA ARG A 45 1.68 -6.47 -2.94
C ARG A 45 2.55 -6.28 -1.70
N ILE A 46 2.00 -5.63 -0.67
CA ILE A 46 2.67 -5.45 0.61
C ILE A 46 1.95 -6.32 1.63
N GLN A 47 2.68 -7.22 2.25
CA GLN A 47 2.17 -8.09 3.28
C GLN A 47 2.49 -7.54 4.66
N THR A 48 1.48 -7.52 5.53
CA THR A 48 1.63 -7.17 6.94
C THR A 48 0.82 -8.11 7.80
N VAL A 49 1.23 -8.29 9.03
CA VAL A 49 0.66 -9.24 9.97
C VAL A 49 0.11 -8.50 11.18
N TYR A 50 -1.15 -8.76 11.47
CA TYR A 50 -1.81 -8.36 12.72
C TYR A 50 -2.04 -9.60 13.56
N THR A 51 -1.56 -9.58 14.79
CA THR A 51 -1.71 -10.71 15.73
C THR A 51 -2.34 -10.24 17.03
N ASP A 52 -3.35 -10.96 17.52
CA ASP A 52 -3.92 -10.79 18.86
C ASP A 52 -4.29 -12.14 19.48
N GLU A 53 -5.00 -12.11 20.60
CA GLU A 53 -5.44 -13.32 21.33
C GLU A 53 -6.46 -14.17 20.54
N HIS A 54 -7.19 -13.58 19.58
CA HIS A 54 -8.21 -14.23 18.77
C HIS A 54 -7.62 -14.91 17.53
N GLY A 55 -6.48 -14.40 17.05
CA GLY A 55 -5.93 -14.95 15.82
C GLY A 55 -4.87 -14.10 15.14
N GLN A 56 -4.70 -14.38 13.84
CA GLN A 56 -3.74 -13.68 13.00
C GLN A 56 -4.37 -13.31 11.66
N ILE A 57 -4.30 -12.03 11.31
CA ILE A 57 -4.75 -11.50 10.01
C ILE A 57 -3.53 -11.14 9.19
N ILE A 58 -3.39 -11.79 8.03
CA ILE A 58 -2.35 -11.44 7.06
C ILE A 58 -2.96 -10.47 6.05
N PHE A 59 -2.68 -9.18 6.22
CA PHE A 59 -3.15 -8.15 5.31
C PHE A 59 -2.28 -8.07 4.07
N LEU A 60 -2.93 -8.02 2.90
CA LEU A 60 -2.30 -7.83 1.59
C LEU A 60 -2.78 -6.49 1.01
N ASP A 61 -1.96 -5.42 1.16
CA ASP A 61 -2.22 -4.15 0.46
C ASP A 61 -1.83 -4.29 -1.00
N THR A 62 -2.74 -3.97 -1.89
CA THR A 62 -2.56 -4.11 -3.32
C THR A 62 -2.58 -2.76 -4.04
N PRO A 63 -1.96 -2.67 -5.22
CA PRO A 63 -2.14 -1.53 -6.10
C PRO A 63 -3.62 -1.23 -6.31
N GLY A 64 -3.97 0.06 -6.41
CA GLY A 64 -5.35 0.43 -6.74
C GLY A 64 -5.74 -0.04 -8.14
N ILE A 65 -6.91 -0.67 -8.27
CA ILE A 65 -7.44 -1.13 -9.55
C ILE A 65 -7.77 0.08 -10.45
N HIS A 66 -7.13 0.17 -11.60
CA HIS A 66 -7.27 1.26 -12.57
C HIS A 66 -7.00 0.77 -13.99
N LYS A 67 -7.36 1.59 -14.99
CA LYS A 67 -7.04 1.26 -16.38
C LYS A 67 -5.54 1.41 -16.63
N ALA A 68 -4.86 0.33 -17.03
CA ALA A 68 -3.44 0.34 -17.36
C ALA A 68 -3.14 1.23 -18.58
N LYS A 69 -2.01 1.95 -18.52
CA LYS A 69 -1.52 2.81 -19.61
C LYS A 69 -0.14 2.39 -20.13
N ASN A 70 0.54 1.50 -19.44
CA ASN A 70 1.88 0.99 -19.73
C ASN A 70 2.07 -0.37 -19.05
N LYS A 71 3.18 -1.06 -19.31
CA LYS A 71 3.46 -2.39 -18.75
C LYS A 71 3.52 -2.40 -17.22
N LEU A 72 4.03 -1.34 -16.57
CA LEU A 72 3.97 -1.22 -15.11
C LEU A 72 2.53 -1.17 -14.61
N GLY A 73 1.64 -0.45 -15.31
CA GLY A 73 0.21 -0.42 -15.00
C GLY A 73 -0.45 -1.79 -15.15
N GLU A 74 -0.12 -2.54 -16.20
CA GLU A 74 -0.59 -3.91 -16.41
C GLU A 74 -0.12 -4.84 -15.29
N TYR A 75 1.15 -4.75 -14.91
CA TYR A 75 1.70 -5.46 -13.77
C TYR A 75 0.90 -5.20 -12.48
N MET A 76 0.62 -3.92 -12.19
CA MET A 76 -0.12 -3.52 -10.98
C MET A 76 -1.56 -4.08 -10.97
N VAL A 77 -2.24 -4.07 -12.11
CA VAL A 77 -3.59 -4.65 -12.25
C VAL A 77 -3.53 -6.17 -12.02
N ASN A 78 -2.57 -6.86 -12.63
CA ASN A 78 -2.39 -8.30 -12.47
C ASN A 78 -2.12 -8.68 -11.01
N VAL A 79 -1.26 -7.91 -10.29
CA VAL A 79 -1.02 -8.11 -8.85
C VAL A 79 -2.31 -8.02 -8.05
N ALA A 80 -3.12 -6.99 -8.31
CA ALA A 80 -4.37 -6.78 -7.60
C ALA A 80 -5.39 -7.90 -7.89
N GLU A 81 -5.58 -8.27 -9.16
CA GLU A 81 -6.56 -9.29 -9.55
C GLU A 81 -6.15 -10.70 -9.07
N HIS A 82 -4.85 -11.04 -9.11
CA HIS A 82 -4.37 -12.33 -8.62
C HIS A 82 -4.60 -12.47 -7.13
N THR A 83 -4.27 -11.44 -6.35
CA THR A 83 -4.46 -11.42 -4.90
C THR A 83 -5.92 -11.67 -4.49
N LEU A 84 -6.91 -11.19 -5.27
CA LEU A 84 -8.34 -11.41 -4.95
C LEU A 84 -8.76 -12.89 -4.94
N ARG A 85 -8.03 -13.76 -5.62
CA ARG A 85 -8.33 -15.19 -5.72
C ARG A 85 -7.71 -16.02 -4.61
N GLU A 86 -6.75 -15.46 -3.89
CA GLU A 86 -5.93 -16.15 -2.88
C GLU A 86 -6.31 -15.79 -1.44
N VAL A 87 -7.29 -14.92 -1.24
CA VAL A 87 -7.63 -14.41 0.10
C VAL A 87 -8.94 -14.95 0.63
N ASP A 88 -9.04 -14.98 1.96
CA ASP A 88 -10.23 -15.43 2.70
C ASP A 88 -11.28 -14.32 2.83
N VAL A 89 -10.86 -13.05 2.87
CA VAL A 89 -11.75 -11.88 2.98
C VAL A 89 -11.24 -10.74 2.10
N ILE A 90 -12.17 -10.04 1.47
CA ILE A 90 -11.88 -8.81 0.70
C ILE A 90 -12.49 -7.62 1.44
N LEU A 91 -11.66 -6.61 1.72
CA LEU A 91 -12.10 -5.30 2.19
C LEU A 91 -12.16 -4.36 0.98
N TRP A 92 -13.35 -3.99 0.57
CA TRP A 92 -13.50 -2.95 -0.46
C TRP A 92 -13.67 -1.59 0.19
N LEU A 93 -12.65 -0.74 0.05
CA LEU A 93 -12.66 0.60 0.59
C LEU A 93 -13.26 1.60 -0.40
N VAL A 94 -14.19 2.40 0.11
CA VAL A 94 -14.80 3.53 -0.61
C VAL A 94 -14.78 4.78 0.28
N GLU A 95 -14.90 5.95 -0.34
CA GLU A 95 -15.18 7.20 0.38
C GLU A 95 -16.69 7.45 0.44
N PRO A 96 -17.19 8.21 1.45
CA PRO A 96 -18.58 8.57 1.51
C PRO A 96 -19.03 9.31 0.24
N GLY A 97 -20.14 8.88 -0.36
CA GLY A 97 -20.69 9.49 -1.57
C GLY A 97 -21.94 8.76 -2.04
N THR A 98 -22.76 9.46 -2.81
CA THR A 98 -24.04 8.94 -3.33
C THR A 98 -23.92 8.36 -4.75
N TYR A 99 -22.73 8.44 -5.36
CA TYR A 99 -22.51 8.04 -6.75
C TYR A 99 -21.41 6.97 -6.84
N ILE A 100 -21.76 5.86 -7.53
CA ILE A 100 -20.79 4.83 -7.89
C ILE A 100 -20.19 5.20 -9.25
N GLY A 101 -18.98 5.75 -9.22
CA GLY A 101 -18.26 6.20 -10.41
C GLY A 101 -17.76 5.04 -11.28
N SER A 102 -17.16 5.37 -12.43
CA SER A 102 -16.63 4.37 -13.36
C SER A 102 -15.54 3.47 -12.76
N GLY A 103 -14.77 3.99 -11.80
CA GLY A 103 -13.76 3.23 -11.07
C GLY A 103 -14.38 2.18 -10.16
N GLU A 104 -15.42 2.53 -9.40
CA GLU A 104 -16.17 1.59 -8.54
C GLU A 104 -16.92 0.56 -9.39
N GLN A 105 -17.50 0.97 -10.51
CA GLN A 105 -18.17 0.04 -11.45
C GLN A 105 -17.21 -1.01 -12.00
N HIS A 106 -15.95 -0.62 -12.27
CA HIS A 106 -14.92 -1.58 -12.69
C HIS A 106 -14.59 -2.57 -11.58
N ILE A 107 -14.40 -2.09 -10.35
CA ILE A 107 -14.17 -2.95 -9.18
C ILE A 107 -15.34 -3.90 -8.95
N LEU A 108 -16.58 -3.43 -9.06
CA LEU A 108 -17.79 -4.26 -8.94
C LEU A 108 -17.79 -5.43 -9.94
N LYS A 109 -17.42 -5.16 -11.20
CA LYS A 109 -17.30 -6.22 -12.22
C LYS A 109 -16.28 -7.28 -11.83
N VAL A 110 -15.14 -6.88 -11.28
CA VAL A 110 -14.12 -7.82 -10.79
C VAL A 110 -14.64 -8.61 -9.58
N LEU A 111 -15.29 -7.95 -8.61
CA LEU A 111 -15.85 -8.62 -7.44
C LEU A 111 -16.95 -9.65 -7.78
N GLN A 112 -17.69 -9.46 -8.87
CA GLN A 112 -18.68 -10.43 -9.34
C GLN A 112 -18.04 -11.74 -9.83
N THR A 113 -16.74 -11.76 -10.11
CA THR A 113 -16.01 -12.96 -10.56
C THR A 113 -15.44 -13.82 -9.43
N VAL A 114 -15.47 -13.33 -8.18
CA VAL A 114 -14.93 -14.02 -7.02
C VAL A 114 -16.05 -14.48 -6.07
N LYS A 115 -15.78 -15.54 -5.30
CA LYS A 115 -16.71 -16.07 -4.28
C LYS A 115 -16.34 -15.65 -2.86
N THR A 116 -15.18 -15.03 -2.71
CA THR A 116 -14.64 -14.57 -1.43
C THR A 116 -15.59 -13.57 -0.78
N PRO A 117 -15.85 -13.66 0.53
CA PRO A 117 -16.68 -12.68 1.23
C PRO A 117 -16.10 -11.27 1.13
N VAL A 118 -16.98 -10.31 0.79
CA VAL A 118 -16.62 -8.90 0.64
C VAL A 118 -17.24 -8.08 1.74
N ILE A 119 -16.42 -7.35 2.47
CA ILE A 119 -16.83 -6.35 3.46
C ILE A 119 -16.64 -4.96 2.84
N LEU A 120 -17.69 -4.16 2.78
CA LEU A 120 -17.61 -2.78 2.36
C LEU A 120 -17.11 -1.92 3.52
N VAL A 121 -15.99 -1.22 3.32
CA VAL A 121 -15.41 -0.31 4.30
C VAL A 121 -15.57 1.13 3.80
N ILE A 122 -16.49 1.89 4.41
CA ILE A 122 -16.68 3.31 4.09
C ILE A 122 -15.68 4.10 4.94
N ASN A 123 -14.55 4.48 4.33
CA ASN A 123 -13.47 5.18 5.02
C ASN A 123 -13.64 6.70 4.95
N LYS A 124 -12.89 7.45 5.76
CA LYS A 124 -12.90 8.92 5.86
C LYS A 124 -14.23 9.50 6.36
N ILE A 125 -14.94 8.78 7.22
CA ILE A 125 -16.21 9.27 7.79
C ILE A 125 -16.05 10.53 8.64
N ASP A 126 -14.83 10.85 9.04
CA ASP A 126 -14.47 12.09 9.76
C ASP A 126 -14.56 13.36 8.89
N THR A 127 -14.72 13.21 7.58
CA THR A 127 -14.77 14.31 6.61
C THR A 127 -16.20 14.71 6.21
N VAL A 128 -17.21 13.95 6.63
CA VAL A 128 -18.60 14.13 6.22
C VAL A 128 -19.58 14.04 7.40
N LYS A 129 -20.85 14.39 7.18
CA LYS A 129 -21.92 14.25 8.17
C LYS A 129 -22.46 12.81 8.21
N LYS A 130 -23.11 12.43 9.31
CA LYS A 130 -23.71 11.10 9.48
C LYS A 130 -24.75 10.76 8.42
N GLU A 131 -25.52 11.76 7.97
CA GLU A 131 -26.53 11.60 6.92
C GLU A 131 -25.92 11.17 5.58
N ASP A 132 -24.71 11.63 5.26
CA ASP A 132 -24.01 11.27 4.02
C ASP A 132 -23.46 9.83 4.10
N ILE A 133 -23.07 9.38 5.30
CA ILE A 133 -22.67 7.98 5.52
C ILE A 133 -23.89 7.05 5.32
N LEU A 134 -25.06 7.40 5.85
CA LEU A 134 -26.29 6.62 5.67
C LEU A 134 -26.69 6.53 4.20
N LYS A 135 -26.62 7.63 3.45
CA LYS A 135 -26.88 7.64 1.99
C LYS A 135 -25.91 6.73 1.25
N THR A 136 -24.63 6.73 1.65
CA THR A 136 -23.62 5.85 1.04
C THR A 136 -23.96 4.37 1.30
N ILE A 137 -24.38 4.03 2.51
CA ILE A 137 -24.82 2.67 2.86
C ILE A 137 -26.02 2.25 2.00
N GLU A 138 -27.04 3.11 1.87
CA GLU A 138 -28.23 2.86 1.06
C GLU A 138 -27.88 2.62 -0.41
N THR A 139 -27.09 3.52 -1.00
CA THR A 139 -26.65 3.39 -2.40
C THR A 139 -25.82 2.12 -2.65
N SER A 140 -25.06 1.69 -1.66
CA SER A 140 -24.17 0.52 -1.79
C SER A 140 -24.92 -0.79 -1.71
N LYS A 141 -26.04 -0.87 -0.98
CA LYS A 141 -26.84 -2.11 -0.81
C LYS A 141 -27.33 -2.68 -2.13
N ASP A 142 -27.69 -1.81 -3.06
CA ASP A 142 -28.23 -2.21 -4.38
C ASP A 142 -27.12 -2.58 -5.37
N ALA A 143 -25.87 -2.20 -5.09
CA ALA A 143 -24.75 -2.39 -6.01
C ALA A 143 -24.14 -3.79 -5.94
N TYR A 144 -24.07 -4.39 -4.72
CA TYR A 144 -23.44 -5.67 -4.48
C TYR A 144 -23.92 -6.27 -3.15
N HIS A 145 -23.96 -7.60 -3.04
CA HIS A 145 -24.31 -8.29 -1.80
C HIS A 145 -23.11 -8.38 -0.85
N PHE A 146 -22.84 -7.30 -0.12
CA PHE A 146 -21.79 -7.27 0.88
C PHE A 146 -22.16 -8.14 2.09
N LYS A 147 -21.14 -8.78 2.68
CA LYS A 147 -21.35 -9.50 3.95
C LYS A 147 -21.58 -8.54 5.10
N GLU A 148 -20.81 -7.45 5.13
CA GLU A 148 -20.91 -6.37 6.13
C GLU A 148 -20.63 -5.03 5.47
N VAL A 149 -21.11 -3.95 6.12
CA VAL A 149 -20.82 -2.57 5.74
C VAL A 149 -20.37 -1.82 6.99
N ILE A 150 -19.08 -1.40 7.01
CA ILE A 150 -18.46 -0.83 8.21
C ILE A 150 -17.91 0.56 7.88
N PRO A 151 -18.55 1.61 8.42
CA PRO A 151 -18.00 2.96 8.35
C PRO A 151 -16.80 3.12 9.29
N VAL A 152 -15.66 3.62 8.77
CA VAL A 152 -14.42 3.81 9.53
C VAL A 152 -13.79 5.18 9.26
N SER A 153 -12.98 5.65 10.19
CA SER A 153 -11.95 6.65 9.90
C SER A 153 -10.57 6.08 10.21
N ALA A 154 -9.82 5.74 9.18
CA ALA A 154 -8.43 5.31 9.33
C ALA A 154 -7.56 6.38 9.99
N MET A 155 -7.82 7.66 9.72
CA MET A 155 -7.08 8.78 10.28
C MET A 155 -7.38 9.01 11.77
N LYS A 156 -8.65 8.85 12.19
CA LYS A 156 -9.11 9.13 13.57
C LYS A 156 -9.25 7.87 14.43
N LYS A 157 -8.91 6.70 13.89
CA LYS A 157 -9.05 5.40 14.57
C LYS A 157 -10.49 5.05 14.97
N THR A 158 -11.47 5.53 14.21
CA THR A 158 -12.87 5.30 14.51
C THR A 158 -13.33 3.99 13.90
N ASN A 159 -13.98 3.12 14.68
CA ASN A 159 -14.50 1.81 14.29
C ASN A 159 -13.47 0.80 13.74
N THR A 160 -12.17 1.03 13.96
CA THR A 160 -11.10 0.13 13.51
C THR A 160 -11.14 -1.22 14.27
N ASP A 161 -11.45 -1.19 15.57
CA ASP A 161 -11.57 -2.41 16.38
C ASP A 161 -12.78 -3.24 15.95
N THR A 162 -13.91 -2.57 15.63
CA THR A 162 -15.08 -3.23 15.06
C THR A 162 -14.74 -3.91 13.73
N LEU A 163 -13.94 -3.27 12.87
CA LEU A 163 -13.50 -3.85 11.62
C LEU A 163 -12.65 -5.11 11.86
N ILE A 164 -11.66 -5.06 12.75
CA ILE A 164 -10.83 -6.23 13.12
C ILE A 164 -11.70 -7.37 13.64
N HIS A 165 -12.59 -7.09 14.59
CA HIS A 165 -13.49 -8.11 15.14
C HIS A 165 -14.37 -8.74 14.05
N THR A 166 -14.90 -7.92 13.13
CA THR A 166 -15.71 -8.42 12.01
C THR A 166 -14.88 -9.28 11.06
N ILE A 167 -13.65 -8.91 10.74
CA ILE A 167 -12.76 -9.72 9.89
C ILE A 167 -12.60 -11.11 10.51
N PHE A 168 -12.30 -11.21 11.81
CA PHE A 168 -12.15 -12.50 12.48
C PHE A 168 -13.42 -13.40 12.41
N GLN A 169 -14.62 -12.83 12.30
CA GLN A 169 -15.84 -13.64 12.15
C GLN A 169 -15.84 -14.43 10.82
N TYR A 170 -15.22 -13.88 9.78
CA TYR A 170 -15.18 -14.47 8.44
C TYR A 170 -13.91 -15.29 8.15
N LEU A 171 -12.88 -15.21 9.01
CA LEU A 171 -11.68 -16.04 8.86
C LEU A 171 -11.91 -17.48 9.34
N PRO A 172 -11.28 -18.47 8.69
CA PRO A 172 -11.29 -19.86 9.13
C PRO A 172 -10.51 -20.06 10.43
N GLU A 173 -10.78 -21.16 11.15
CA GLU A 173 -9.85 -21.66 12.15
C GLU A 173 -8.58 -22.15 11.46
N GLY A 174 -7.42 -21.70 11.95
CA GLY A 174 -6.14 -21.97 11.31
C GLY A 174 -4.95 -21.86 12.25
N PRO A 175 -3.75 -22.25 11.79
CA PRO A 175 -2.52 -22.13 12.58
C PRO A 175 -2.06 -20.67 12.62
N GLN A 176 -1.18 -20.38 13.55
CA GLN A 176 -0.37 -19.16 13.51
C GLN A 176 0.67 -19.30 12.38
N TYR A 177 0.64 -18.38 11.40
CA TYR A 177 1.54 -18.42 10.22
C TYR A 177 2.89 -17.74 10.51
N TYR A 178 2.89 -16.72 11.36
CA TYR A 178 4.04 -15.88 11.68
C TYR A 178 4.20 -15.78 13.21
N ASP A 179 5.41 -15.51 13.68
CA ASP A 179 5.68 -15.23 15.08
C ASP A 179 4.87 -14.01 15.56
N GLU A 180 4.55 -13.95 16.87
CA GLU A 180 3.62 -12.95 17.43
C GLU A 180 4.08 -11.50 17.23
N ASP A 181 5.38 -11.27 17.17
CA ASP A 181 6.03 -9.97 16.97
C ASP A 181 6.29 -9.62 15.49
N THR A 182 5.98 -10.54 14.57
CA THR A 182 6.15 -10.30 13.14
C THR A 182 5.09 -9.31 12.64
N VAL A 183 5.54 -8.17 12.12
CA VAL A 183 4.68 -7.12 11.54
C VAL A 183 4.62 -7.19 10.01
N THR A 184 5.70 -7.63 9.37
CA THR A 184 5.80 -7.79 7.91
C THR A 184 6.91 -8.77 7.55
N ASP A 185 6.78 -9.42 6.41
CA ASP A 185 7.84 -10.24 5.80
C ASP A 185 8.69 -9.45 4.79
N GLN A 186 8.37 -8.17 4.58
CA GLN A 186 9.09 -7.34 3.62
C GLN A 186 10.53 -7.07 4.09
N PRO A 187 11.54 -7.31 3.24
CA PRO A 187 12.91 -6.96 3.57
C PRO A 187 13.05 -5.45 3.86
N MET A 188 13.78 -5.09 4.92
CA MET A 188 14.01 -3.69 5.31
C MET A 188 14.54 -2.84 4.14
N ARG A 189 15.36 -3.44 3.28
CA ARG A 189 15.85 -2.81 2.06
C ARG A 189 14.73 -2.34 1.13
N GLN A 190 13.68 -3.11 1.00
CA GLN A 190 12.52 -2.77 0.16
C GLN A 190 11.68 -1.69 0.79
N ILE A 191 11.46 -1.75 2.11
CA ILE A 191 10.74 -0.72 2.85
C ILE A 191 11.49 0.61 2.78
N ALA A 192 12.81 0.61 2.95
CA ALA A 192 13.65 1.81 2.81
C ALA A 192 13.55 2.43 1.40
N ALA A 193 13.57 1.62 0.35
CA ALA A 193 13.38 2.09 -1.03
C ALA A 193 12.01 2.76 -1.21
N GLU A 194 10.94 2.14 -0.69
CA GLU A 194 9.59 2.69 -0.76
C GLU A 194 9.45 3.98 0.07
N LEU A 195 10.06 4.09 1.25
CA LEU A 195 10.08 5.33 2.04
C LEU A 195 10.76 6.48 1.29
N ILE A 196 11.88 6.22 0.60
CA ILE A 196 12.52 7.22 -0.28
C ILE A 196 11.58 7.61 -1.42
N ARG A 197 10.93 6.63 -2.05
CA ARG A 197 9.96 6.88 -3.14
C ARG A 197 8.76 7.69 -2.65
N GLU A 198 8.24 7.44 -1.46
CA GLU A 198 7.17 8.24 -0.85
C GLU A 198 7.54 9.71 -0.74
N LYS A 199 8.75 10.02 -0.25
CA LYS A 199 9.19 11.42 -0.13
C LYS A 199 9.32 12.10 -1.48
N ALA A 200 9.85 11.38 -2.46
CA ALA A 200 9.88 11.86 -3.84
C ALA A 200 8.47 12.11 -4.39
N LEU A 201 7.52 11.17 -4.20
CA LEU A 201 6.12 11.34 -4.61
C LEU A 201 5.46 12.58 -3.98
N ARG A 202 5.66 12.81 -2.69
CA ARG A 202 5.04 13.92 -1.95
C ARG A 202 5.62 15.28 -2.32
N MET A 203 6.90 15.35 -2.65
CA MET A 203 7.62 16.60 -2.90
C MET A 203 7.62 17.03 -4.37
N MET A 204 7.13 16.19 -5.28
CA MET A 204 7.10 16.48 -6.72
C MET A 204 5.67 16.54 -7.24
N SER A 205 5.50 17.28 -8.36
CA SER A 205 4.22 17.52 -9.01
C SER A 205 4.14 16.86 -10.38
N ASP A 206 3.00 16.95 -11.01
CA ASP A 206 2.69 16.56 -12.38
C ASP A 206 2.97 15.07 -12.67
N GLU A 207 3.56 14.76 -13.80
CA GLU A 207 3.84 13.40 -14.28
C GLU A 207 5.12 12.79 -13.68
N ILE A 208 5.98 13.59 -13.02
CA ILE A 208 7.29 13.14 -12.51
C ILE A 208 7.15 12.01 -11.50
N PRO A 209 6.24 12.09 -10.51
CA PRO A 209 6.07 11.04 -9.51
C PRO A 209 5.77 9.66 -10.10
N HIS A 210 5.01 9.61 -11.18
CA HIS A 210 4.59 8.35 -11.81
C HIS A 210 5.74 7.61 -12.49
N GLY A 211 6.78 8.34 -12.95
CA GLY A 211 7.97 7.79 -13.61
C GLY A 211 9.15 7.50 -12.68
N ILE A 212 8.95 7.51 -11.35
CA ILE A 212 10.02 7.26 -10.38
C ILE A 212 10.00 5.82 -9.89
N ALA A 213 11.21 5.21 -9.86
CA ALA A 213 11.52 4.04 -9.07
C ALA A 213 12.71 4.34 -8.14
N VAL A 214 12.91 3.53 -7.12
CA VAL A 214 14.06 3.63 -6.21
C VAL A 214 14.70 2.26 -6.05
N THR A 215 16.02 2.20 -6.16
CA THR A 215 16.82 1.01 -5.88
C THR A 215 17.79 1.29 -4.75
N ILE A 216 18.02 0.29 -3.91
CA ILE A 216 19.07 0.32 -2.89
C ILE A 216 20.24 -0.49 -3.43
N GLU A 217 21.38 0.14 -3.69
CA GLU A 217 22.58 -0.54 -4.14
C GLU A 217 23.32 -1.20 -2.97
N ARG A 218 23.40 -0.48 -1.85
CA ARG A 218 24.06 -0.96 -0.65
C ARG A 218 23.23 -0.66 0.60
N MET A 219 23.17 -1.61 1.51
CA MET A 219 22.62 -1.46 2.84
C MET A 219 23.45 -2.34 3.78
N THR A 220 24.33 -1.72 4.55
CA THR A 220 25.29 -2.40 5.43
C THR A 220 25.33 -1.76 6.80
N GLU A 221 25.37 -2.59 7.83
CA GLU A 221 25.57 -2.16 9.20
C GLU A 221 27.07 -1.95 9.47
N ARG A 222 27.41 -0.89 10.18
CA ARG A 222 28.75 -0.61 10.69
C ARG A 222 28.92 -1.23 12.10
N ASP A 223 30.15 -1.35 12.54
CA ASP A 223 30.49 -1.87 13.88
C ASP A 223 29.82 -1.10 15.03
N ASN A 224 29.46 0.16 14.82
CA ASN A 224 28.77 1.01 15.79
C ASN A 224 27.23 0.94 15.70
N GLY A 225 26.66 0.01 14.95
CA GLY A 225 25.22 -0.18 14.76
C GLY A 225 24.55 0.79 13.77
N MET A 226 25.30 1.77 13.22
CA MET A 226 24.76 2.69 12.20
C MET A 226 24.71 2.01 10.84
N PHE A 227 23.66 2.26 10.04
CA PHE A 227 23.54 1.75 8.69
C PHE A 227 24.03 2.74 7.62
N ASP A 228 24.84 2.25 6.68
CA ASP A 228 25.08 2.92 5.40
C ASP A 228 24.08 2.46 4.37
N ILE A 229 23.33 3.39 3.78
CA ILE A 229 22.36 3.13 2.71
C ILE A 229 22.72 3.99 1.51
N ASP A 230 23.04 3.31 0.40
CA ASP A 230 23.27 3.93 -0.89
C ASP A 230 22.07 3.61 -1.80
N ALA A 231 21.37 4.64 -2.28
CA ALA A 231 20.16 4.49 -3.09
C ALA A 231 20.14 5.38 -4.32
N THR A 232 19.49 4.89 -5.38
CA THR A 232 19.32 5.63 -6.64
C THR A 232 17.84 5.86 -6.93
N ILE A 233 17.48 7.11 -7.14
CA ILE A 233 16.17 7.49 -7.69
C ILE A 233 16.27 7.41 -9.21
N ILE A 234 15.46 6.55 -9.81
CA ILE A 234 15.35 6.36 -11.25
C ILE A 234 14.23 7.26 -11.77
N CYS A 235 14.46 7.99 -12.84
CA CYS A 235 13.46 8.77 -13.56
C CYS A 235 13.54 8.52 -15.07
N GLU A 236 12.51 8.91 -15.83
CA GLU A 236 12.41 8.57 -17.26
C GLU A 236 13.09 9.58 -18.19
N ARG A 237 13.24 10.84 -17.77
CA ARG A 237 13.72 11.94 -18.63
C ARG A 237 14.78 12.78 -17.93
N GLU A 238 15.69 13.39 -18.72
CA GLU A 238 16.70 14.31 -18.17
C GLU A 238 16.07 15.54 -17.51
N SER A 239 14.96 16.04 -18.06
CA SER A 239 14.19 17.12 -17.43
C SER A 239 13.68 16.75 -16.05
N HIS A 240 13.20 15.50 -15.86
CA HIS A 240 12.77 14.98 -14.56
C HIS A 240 13.95 14.89 -13.57
N LYS A 241 15.13 14.45 -14.05
CA LYS A 241 16.34 14.38 -13.22
C LYS A 241 16.70 15.75 -12.66
N GLY A 242 16.66 16.80 -13.50
CA GLY A 242 16.92 18.16 -13.06
C GLY A 242 15.97 18.61 -11.94
N ILE A 243 14.69 18.26 -12.03
CA ILE A 243 13.67 18.61 -11.02
C ILE A 243 13.88 17.80 -9.72
N VAL A 244 14.17 16.50 -9.83
CA VAL A 244 14.46 15.63 -8.67
C VAL A 244 15.70 16.11 -7.91
N ILE A 245 16.72 16.57 -8.60
CA ILE A 245 17.93 17.15 -7.98
C ILE A 245 17.60 18.54 -7.40
N GLY A 246 16.91 19.37 -8.15
CA GLY A 246 16.57 20.75 -7.79
C GLY A 246 17.76 21.70 -7.86
N LYS A 247 17.50 23.00 -7.69
CA LYS A 247 18.54 24.03 -7.71
C LYS A 247 19.60 23.76 -6.63
N GLY A 248 20.85 23.60 -7.03
CA GLY A 248 21.93 23.29 -6.09
C GLY A 248 21.76 22.00 -5.27
N GLY A 249 20.98 21.03 -5.76
CA GLY A 249 20.74 19.76 -5.06
C GLY A 249 19.73 19.84 -3.90
N GLN A 250 19.04 20.97 -3.74
CA GLN A 250 18.16 21.20 -2.57
C GLN A 250 16.98 20.23 -2.51
N MET A 251 16.36 19.88 -3.64
CA MET A 251 15.22 18.95 -3.64
C MET A 251 15.66 17.54 -3.22
N LEU A 252 16.76 17.05 -3.80
CA LEU A 252 17.33 15.75 -3.45
C LEU A 252 17.74 15.68 -1.98
N LYS A 253 18.33 16.76 -1.44
CA LYS A 253 18.65 16.87 0.00
C LYS A 253 17.39 16.80 0.87
N ARG A 254 16.30 17.48 0.51
CA ARG A 254 15.04 17.44 1.24
C ARG A 254 14.42 16.04 1.24
N ILE A 255 14.40 15.38 0.07
CA ILE A 255 13.94 14.00 -0.07
C ILE A 255 14.77 13.09 0.86
N GLY A 256 16.09 13.16 0.77
CA GLY A 256 17.01 12.34 1.55
C GLY A 256 16.86 12.55 3.06
N THR A 257 16.80 13.81 3.50
CA THR A 257 16.61 14.12 4.93
C THR A 257 15.30 13.56 5.47
N SER A 258 14.18 13.77 4.76
CA SER A 258 12.87 13.28 5.19
C SER A 258 12.79 11.75 5.16
N ALA A 259 13.38 11.10 4.16
CA ALA A 259 13.44 9.64 4.08
C ALA A 259 14.29 9.05 5.20
N ARG A 260 15.49 9.61 5.43
CA ARG A 260 16.39 9.17 6.49
C ARG A 260 15.73 9.16 7.86
N ILE A 261 15.04 10.23 8.23
CA ILE A 261 14.33 10.32 9.53
C ILE A 261 13.32 9.18 9.69
N GLU A 262 12.53 8.87 8.66
CA GLU A 262 11.55 7.77 8.74
C GLU A 262 12.22 6.39 8.76
N ILE A 263 13.29 6.20 8.01
CA ILE A 263 14.06 4.95 8.03
C ILE A 263 14.70 4.75 9.43
N GLU A 264 15.31 5.81 10.01
CA GLU A 264 15.84 5.78 11.36
C GLU A 264 14.78 5.40 12.40
N ASN A 265 13.59 5.99 12.31
CA ASN A 265 12.47 5.69 13.22
C ASN A 265 11.99 4.23 13.08
N LEU A 266 11.98 3.69 11.86
CA LEU A 266 11.53 2.32 11.60
C LEU A 266 12.55 1.29 12.07
N MET A 267 13.86 1.58 11.89
CA MET A 267 14.96 0.67 12.23
C MET A 267 15.46 0.84 13.66
N ASP A 268 14.97 1.86 14.37
CA ASP A 268 15.45 2.27 15.70
C ASP A 268 16.98 2.45 15.76
N THR A 269 17.58 2.96 14.67
CA THR A 269 19.03 3.18 14.58
C THR A 269 19.38 4.34 13.66
N LYS A 270 20.64 4.83 13.74
CA LYS A 270 21.12 5.90 12.87
C LYS A 270 21.44 5.41 11.46
N VAL A 271 21.12 6.27 10.47
CA VAL A 271 21.32 5.96 9.05
C VAL A 271 22.12 7.06 8.36
N ASN A 272 23.15 6.66 7.61
CA ASN A 272 23.86 7.50 6.66
C ASN A 272 23.31 7.22 5.27
N LEU A 273 22.34 8.04 4.82
CA LEU A 273 21.68 7.87 3.53
C LEU A 273 22.36 8.72 2.45
N LYS A 274 22.80 8.08 1.36
CA LYS A 274 23.30 8.73 0.15
C LYS A 274 22.35 8.46 -1.00
N LEU A 275 21.99 9.52 -1.74
CA LEU A 275 21.07 9.46 -2.86
C LEU A 275 21.73 9.90 -4.17
N TRP A 276 21.48 9.14 -5.22
CA TRP A 276 21.80 9.48 -6.60
C TRP A 276 20.54 9.57 -7.45
N VAL A 277 20.63 10.20 -8.61
CA VAL A 277 19.55 10.27 -9.58
C VAL A 277 20.05 9.79 -10.93
N LYS A 278 19.34 8.82 -11.53
CA LYS A 278 19.68 8.21 -12.82
C LYS A 278 18.50 8.25 -13.76
N VAL A 279 18.76 8.50 -15.06
CA VAL A 279 17.74 8.42 -16.09
C VAL A 279 17.74 7.05 -16.73
N ARG A 280 16.54 6.47 -16.88
CA ARG A 280 16.27 5.28 -17.68
C ARG A 280 15.00 5.53 -18.49
N LYS A 281 15.17 5.82 -19.77
CA LYS A 281 14.06 6.08 -20.68
C LYS A 281 13.13 4.87 -20.75
N GLU A 282 11.83 5.13 -20.71
CA GLU A 282 10.77 4.13 -20.90
C GLU A 282 10.89 2.88 -20.00
N TRP A 283 11.48 3.03 -18.80
CA TRP A 283 11.69 1.90 -17.90
C TRP A 283 10.39 1.20 -17.50
N ARG A 284 9.26 1.93 -17.48
CA ARG A 284 7.93 1.39 -17.18
C ARG A 284 7.37 0.45 -18.25
N ASP A 285 7.94 0.46 -19.44
CA ASP A 285 7.58 -0.38 -20.58
C ASP A 285 8.66 -1.44 -20.90
N SER A 286 9.74 -1.49 -20.11
CA SER A 286 10.83 -2.46 -20.23
C SER A 286 10.75 -3.52 -19.14
N GLU A 287 10.44 -4.76 -19.49
CA GLU A 287 10.40 -5.90 -18.55
C GLU A 287 11.73 -6.11 -17.81
N LEU A 288 12.85 -5.91 -18.49
CA LEU A 288 14.18 -6.00 -17.87
C LEU A 288 14.35 -4.98 -16.75
N TYR A 289 14.04 -3.70 -17.02
CA TYR A 289 14.15 -2.66 -16.00
C TYR A 289 13.11 -2.82 -14.90
N MET A 290 11.88 -3.17 -15.25
CA MET A 290 10.83 -3.45 -14.25
C MET A 290 11.29 -4.53 -13.29
N LYS A 291 11.80 -5.66 -13.79
CA LYS A 291 12.33 -6.73 -12.95
C LYS A 291 13.48 -6.25 -12.06
N ASN A 292 14.43 -5.47 -12.60
CA ASN A 292 15.57 -4.94 -11.85
C ASN A 292 15.14 -3.95 -10.74
N TYR A 293 13.97 -3.35 -10.87
CA TYR A 293 13.42 -2.40 -9.88
C TYR A 293 12.37 -3.04 -8.95
N GLY A 294 12.28 -4.39 -8.96
CA GLY A 294 11.40 -5.12 -8.06
C GLY A 294 9.97 -5.32 -8.55
N TYR A 295 9.69 -5.10 -9.84
CA TYR A 295 8.38 -5.32 -10.47
C TYR A 295 8.46 -6.55 -11.40
N ASN A 296 8.38 -7.74 -10.82
CA ASN A 296 8.55 -8.98 -11.57
C ASN A 296 7.23 -9.75 -11.67
N SER A 297 6.74 -9.97 -12.88
CA SER A 297 5.47 -10.65 -13.15
C SER A 297 5.50 -12.16 -12.78
N LYS A 298 6.68 -12.71 -12.48
CA LYS A 298 6.81 -14.11 -12.01
C LYS A 298 6.60 -14.28 -10.51
N ASP A 299 6.57 -13.16 -9.77
CA ASP A 299 6.41 -13.15 -8.32
C ASP A 299 4.95 -12.84 -7.90
N ILE A 300 4.02 -12.90 -8.89
CA ILE A 300 2.58 -12.70 -8.73
C ILE A 300 1.88 -14.04 -8.57
#